data_a18f24cc17fc5c35f06b57cf58ef0fc3
#
_entry.id   a18f24cc17fc5c35f06b57cf58ef0fc3
#
_cell.length_a   1.000
_cell.length_b   1.000
_cell.length_c   1.000
_cell.angle_alpha   90.00
_cell.angle_beta   90.00
_cell.angle_gamma   90.00
#
_symmetry.space_group_name_H-M   'P 1'
#
loop_
_entity.id
_entity.type
_entity.pdbx_description
1 polymer ?
#
loop_
_entity_poly.entity_id
_entity_poly.type
_entity_poly.pdbx_seq_one_letter_code
_entity_poly.pdbx_strand_id
1 'polypeptide(L)'
;MPETLKKMRLDKFLTQAAELTRSEAKQKIKKGSVTVNGEVVKKAEMKVSSEDAICLDGEVVTYEKYRYIMLHKPAGVVSATEDAQCQTVLDLITEGRKGLFPVGRLDKDTEGLLLLTNDGALAHNLLLSLIHISEPTRLD
;
A
#
# COMPACT_ATOMS: atom_id res chain seq x y z
N MET A 1 -19.26 11.46 12.00
CA MET A 1 -19.87 10.51 11.08
C MET A 1 -18.80 9.73 10.37
N PRO A 2 -18.87 8.43 10.49
CA PRO A 2 -17.91 7.68 9.71
C PRO A 2 -18.14 8.02 8.25
N GLU A 3 -17.05 8.19 7.55
CA GLU A 3 -17.12 8.32 6.11
C GLU A 3 -17.96 7.16 5.61
N THR A 4 -18.96 7.49 4.80
CA THR A 4 -19.74 6.47 4.16
C THR A 4 -18.80 5.47 3.53
N LEU A 5 -18.86 4.28 4.05
CA LEU A 5 -18.04 3.18 3.56
C LEU A 5 -18.30 3.05 2.07
N LYS A 6 -17.35 3.47 1.29
CA LYS A 6 -17.47 3.37 -0.15
C LYS A 6 -17.52 1.90 -0.51
N LYS A 7 -18.67 1.50 -1.04
CA LYS A 7 -18.79 0.15 -1.58
C LYS A 7 -18.03 0.08 -2.88
N MET A 8 -17.30 -0.98 -3.09
CA MET A 8 -16.61 -1.23 -4.34
C MET A 8 -16.91 -2.64 -4.82
N ARG A 9 -16.67 -2.88 -6.09
CA ARG A 9 -16.86 -4.22 -6.65
C ARG A 9 -15.87 -5.18 -6.01
N LEU A 10 -16.30 -6.42 -5.82
CA LEU A 10 -15.47 -7.45 -5.19
C LEU A 10 -14.18 -7.69 -5.99
N ASP A 11 -14.26 -7.73 -7.31
CA ASP A 11 -13.07 -7.90 -8.15
C ASP A 11 -12.08 -6.75 -7.94
N LYS A 12 -12.56 -5.51 -7.87
CA LYS A 12 -11.71 -4.36 -7.61
C LYS A 12 -11.11 -4.42 -6.20
N PHE A 13 -11.89 -4.84 -5.22
CA PHE A 13 -11.40 -5.01 -3.85
C PHE A 13 -10.22 -5.98 -3.82
N LEU A 14 -10.36 -7.11 -4.49
CA LEU A 14 -9.30 -8.12 -4.51
C LEU A 14 -8.06 -7.65 -5.25
N THR A 15 -8.21 -6.85 -6.31
CA THR A 15 -7.04 -6.32 -7.00
C THR A 15 -6.23 -5.39 -6.11
N GLN A 16 -6.89 -4.62 -5.25
CA GLN A 16 -6.22 -3.67 -4.38
C GLN A 16 -5.74 -4.30 -3.07
N ALA A 17 -6.54 -5.19 -2.50
CA ALA A 17 -6.22 -5.77 -1.19
C ALA A 17 -5.31 -6.99 -1.28
N ALA A 18 -5.46 -7.80 -2.33
CA ALA A 18 -4.69 -9.03 -2.49
C ALA A 18 -3.66 -8.95 -3.62
N GLU A 19 -3.50 -7.79 -4.22
CA GLU A 19 -2.53 -7.55 -5.31
C GLU A 19 -2.70 -8.48 -6.51
N LEU A 20 -3.94 -8.87 -6.79
CA LEU A 20 -4.26 -9.68 -7.95
C LEU A 20 -4.56 -8.82 -9.18
N THR A 21 -4.34 -9.37 -10.35
CA THR A 21 -4.86 -8.73 -11.56
C THR A 21 -6.38 -8.90 -11.59
N ARG A 22 -7.06 -8.08 -12.40
CA ARG A 22 -8.52 -8.17 -12.51
C ARG A 22 -8.95 -9.56 -13.01
N SER A 23 -8.21 -10.12 -13.96
CA SER A 23 -8.48 -11.47 -14.47
C SER A 23 -8.33 -12.53 -13.40
N GLU A 24 -7.26 -12.45 -12.61
CA GLU A 24 -7.02 -13.38 -11.52
C GLU A 24 -8.10 -13.29 -10.46
N ALA A 25 -8.51 -12.07 -10.10
CA ALA A 25 -9.58 -11.85 -9.13
C ALA A 25 -10.88 -12.49 -9.62
N LYS A 26 -11.25 -12.28 -10.87
CA LYS A 26 -12.46 -12.88 -11.45
C LYS A 26 -12.40 -14.39 -11.46
N GLN A 27 -11.25 -14.97 -11.78
CA GLN A 27 -11.08 -16.42 -11.76
C GLN A 27 -11.22 -16.99 -10.36
N LYS A 28 -10.63 -16.35 -9.37
CA LYS A 28 -10.73 -16.78 -7.97
C LYS A 28 -12.19 -16.75 -7.49
N ILE A 29 -12.90 -15.70 -7.86
CA ILE A 29 -14.33 -15.57 -7.50
C ILE A 29 -15.14 -16.69 -8.15
N LYS A 30 -14.93 -16.96 -9.42
CA LYS A 30 -15.63 -18.02 -10.15
C LYS A 30 -15.38 -19.40 -9.57
N LYS A 31 -14.17 -19.65 -9.10
CA LYS A 31 -13.80 -20.95 -8.53
C LYS A 31 -14.38 -21.18 -7.13
N GLY A 32 -15.00 -20.16 -6.54
CA GLY A 32 -15.51 -20.27 -5.18
C GLY A 32 -14.46 -20.12 -4.11
N SER A 33 -13.31 -19.55 -4.45
CA SER A 33 -12.21 -19.33 -3.51
C SER A 33 -12.44 -18.12 -2.62
N VAL A 34 -13.45 -17.29 -2.91
CA VAL A 34 -13.71 -16.05 -2.19
C VAL A 34 -15.01 -16.17 -1.41
N THR A 35 -14.94 -15.82 -0.11
CA THR A 35 -16.13 -15.75 0.74
C THR A 35 -16.31 -14.32 1.22
N VAL A 36 -17.57 -13.93 1.37
CA VAL A 36 -17.95 -12.63 1.94
C VAL A 36 -18.88 -12.93 3.11
N ASN A 37 -18.46 -12.52 4.30
CA ASN A 37 -19.19 -12.77 5.54
C ASN A 37 -19.52 -14.26 5.73
N GLY A 38 -18.59 -15.13 5.35
CA GLY A 38 -18.71 -16.57 5.51
C GLY A 38 -19.42 -17.30 4.38
N GLU A 39 -19.95 -16.58 3.39
CA GLU A 39 -20.66 -17.19 2.25
C GLU A 39 -19.83 -17.11 0.98
N VAL A 40 -19.79 -18.21 0.23
CA VAL A 40 -19.11 -18.24 -1.06
C VAL A 40 -19.85 -17.35 -2.05
N VAL A 41 -19.12 -16.43 -2.66
CA VAL A 41 -19.66 -15.49 -3.65
C VAL A 41 -18.99 -15.77 -5.00
N LYS A 42 -19.80 -15.89 -6.05
CA LYS A 42 -19.31 -16.15 -7.40
C LYS A 42 -19.56 -14.98 -8.37
N LYS A 43 -20.04 -13.85 -7.85
CA LYS A 43 -20.29 -12.66 -8.67
C LYS A 43 -19.21 -11.61 -8.43
N ALA A 44 -18.41 -11.36 -9.45
CA ALA A 44 -17.33 -10.39 -9.37
C ALA A 44 -17.81 -8.94 -9.18
N GLU A 45 -19.00 -8.66 -9.67
CA GLU A 45 -19.60 -7.32 -9.59
C GLU A 45 -20.29 -7.04 -8.25
N MET A 46 -20.31 -8.00 -7.33
CA MET A 46 -20.91 -7.77 -6.01
C MET A 46 -20.23 -6.63 -5.30
N LYS A 47 -21.02 -5.76 -4.68
CA LYS A 47 -20.50 -4.61 -3.94
C LYS A 47 -20.13 -5.01 -2.52
N VAL A 48 -18.92 -4.66 -2.12
CA VAL A 48 -18.41 -4.94 -0.77
C VAL A 48 -17.84 -3.66 -0.17
N SER A 49 -17.78 -3.62 1.16
CA SER A 49 -17.21 -2.50 1.89
C SER A 49 -16.13 -3.00 2.85
N SER A 50 -15.45 -2.07 3.50
CA SER A 50 -14.42 -2.44 4.47
C SER A 50 -14.96 -3.15 5.70
N GLU A 51 -16.27 -3.08 5.95
CA GLU A 51 -16.91 -3.80 7.06
C GLU A 51 -17.18 -5.26 6.74
N ASP A 52 -17.20 -5.62 5.47
CA ASP A 52 -17.45 -7.01 5.08
C ASP A 52 -16.22 -7.87 5.35
N ALA A 53 -16.43 -9.05 5.90
CA ALA A 53 -15.37 -10.01 6.15
C ALA A 53 -15.11 -10.81 4.87
N ILE A 54 -14.05 -10.46 4.16
CA ILE A 54 -13.72 -11.08 2.88
C ILE A 54 -12.53 -12.01 3.07
N CYS A 55 -12.67 -13.24 2.63
CA CYS A 55 -11.60 -14.24 2.68
C CYS A 55 -11.29 -14.74 1.29
N LEU A 56 -10.01 -14.91 1.02
CA LEU A 56 -9.51 -15.49 -0.23
C LEU A 56 -8.71 -16.74 0.13
N ASP A 57 -9.11 -17.87 -0.42
CA ASP A 57 -8.47 -19.16 -0.13
C ASP A 57 -8.38 -19.46 1.38
N GLY A 58 -9.40 -19.03 2.13
CA GLY A 58 -9.48 -19.25 3.58
C GLY A 58 -8.75 -18.21 4.43
N GLU A 59 -8.07 -17.25 3.82
CA GLU A 59 -7.35 -16.21 4.54
C GLU A 59 -8.08 -14.88 4.47
N VAL A 60 -8.15 -14.18 5.60
CA VAL A 60 -8.82 -12.88 5.67
C VAL A 60 -8.04 -11.86 4.85
N VAL A 61 -8.76 -11.15 3.98
CA VAL A 61 -8.18 -10.09 3.14
C VAL A 61 -8.70 -8.75 3.65
N THR A 62 -7.80 -7.86 4.02
CA THR A 62 -8.17 -6.52 4.47
C THR A 62 -7.70 -5.49 3.46
N TYR A 63 -8.56 -4.49 3.22
CA TYR A 63 -8.22 -3.38 2.34
C TYR A 63 -7.86 -2.17 3.18
N GLU A 64 -6.61 -1.75 3.07
CA GLU A 64 -6.15 -0.52 3.68
C GLU A 64 -5.93 0.50 2.58
N LYS A 65 -6.71 1.57 2.62
CA LYS A 65 -6.62 2.63 1.62
C LYS A 65 -5.24 3.27 1.65
N TYR A 66 -4.73 3.54 2.85
CA TYR A 66 -3.40 4.10 3.04
C TYR A 66 -2.54 3.18 3.89
N ARG A 67 -1.28 3.09 3.52
CA ARG A 67 -0.29 2.32 4.27
C ARG A 67 0.88 3.21 4.63
N TYR A 68 1.44 2.97 5.80
CA TYR A 68 2.57 3.72 6.31
C TYR A 68 3.59 2.72 6.84
N ILE A 69 4.77 2.68 6.23
CA ILE A 69 5.82 1.77 6.63
C ILE A 69 7.04 2.59 7.01
N MET A 70 7.51 2.40 8.23
CA MET A 70 8.75 3.02 8.68
C MET A 70 9.87 2.03 8.42
N LEU A 71 10.75 2.36 7.49
CA LEU A 71 11.85 1.51 7.10
C LEU A 71 13.15 2.06 7.65
N HIS A 72 13.95 1.19 8.29
CA HIS A 72 15.34 1.52 8.56
C HIS A 72 16.13 1.20 7.29
N LYS A 73 16.34 2.20 6.46
CA LYS A 73 17.02 2.01 5.18
C LYS A 73 18.47 1.63 5.40
N PRO A 74 18.93 0.48 4.86
CA PRO A 74 20.35 0.14 4.91
C PRO A 74 21.14 0.90 3.86
N ALA A 75 22.45 0.93 4.01
CA ALA A 75 23.34 1.44 2.99
C ALA A 75 23.28 0.53 1.76
N GLY A 76 23.47 1.11 0.60
CA GLY A 76 23.56 0.36 -0.65
C GLY A 76 22.26 0.29 -1.45
N VAL A 77 21.13 0.77 -0.91
CA VAL A 77 19.87 0.83 -1.63
C VAL A 77 19.47 2.27 -1.88
N VAL A 78 18.80 2.52 -2.99
CA VAL A 78 18.39 3.87 -3.36
C VAL A 78 16.96 4.16 -2.91
N SER A 79 16.70 5.42 -2.56
CA SER A 79 15.38 5.90 -2.14
C SER A 79 14.52 6.20 -3.36
N ALA A 80 14.12 5.16 -4.06
CA ALA A 80 13.32 5.26 -5.27
C ALA A 80 12.35 4.10 -5.34
N THR A 81 11.38 4.21 -6.23
CA THR A 81 10.43 3.11 -6.47
C THR A 81 11.00 2.09 -7.45
N GLU A 82 11.79 2.57 -8.38
CA GLU A 82 12.42 1.73 -9.40
C GLU A 82 13.82 2.24 -9.72
N ASP A 83 14.71 1.35 -10.05
CA ASP A 83 16.04 1.69 -10.54
C ASP A 83 16.56 0.53 -11.38
N ALA A 84 17.11 0.83 -12.55
CA ALA A 84 17.56 -0.18 -13.50
C ALA A 84 18.83 -0.90 -13.03
N GLN A 85 19.62 -0.26 -12.19
CA GLN A 85 20.94 -0.78 -11.81
C GLN A 85 21.07 -1.09 -10.33
N CYS A 86 20.33 -0.40 -9.48
CA CYS A 86 20.48 -0.52 -8.04
C CYS A 86 19.23 -1.10 -7.39
N GLN A 87 19.43 -1.80 -6.29
CA GLN A 87 18.33 -2.22 -5.44
C GLN A 87 17.69 -0.98 -4.80
N THR A 88 16.37 -0.95 -4.76
CA THR A 88 15.62 0.17 -4.18
C THR A 88 15.05 -0.21 -2.82
N VAL A 89 14.58 0.81 -2.08
CA VAL A 89 13.91 0.58 -0.80
C VAL A 89 12.63 -0.25 -0.97
N LEU A 90 11.96 -0.17 -2.12
CA LEU A 90 10.76 -0.96 -2.39
C LEU A 90 11.09 -2.45 -2.53
N ASP A 91 12.29 -2.79 -2.97
CA ASP A 91 12.71 -4.18 -3.09
C ASP A 91 12.84 -4.87 -1.73
N LEU A 92 12.94 -4.11 -0.66
CA LEU A 92 13.01 -4.63 0.71
C LEU A 92 11.63 -4.96 1.27
N ILE A 93 10.57 -4.49 0.63
CA ILE A 93 9.19 -4.73 1.08
C ILE A 93 8.69 -5.99 0.41
N THR A 94 8.33 -6.99 1.21
CA THR A 94 7.91 -8.30 0.69
C THR A 94 6.45 -8.35 0.29
N GLU A 95 5.60 -7.59 0.97
CA GLU A 95 4.16 -7.59 0.71
C GLU A 95 3.60 -6.17 0.67
N GLY A 96 2.59 -5.97 -0.18
CA GLY A 96 1.84 -4.72 -0.18
C GLY A 96 2.62 -3.52 -0.67
N ARG A 97 3.63 -3.71 -1.51
CA ARG A 97 4.45 -2.61 -2.00
C ARG A 97 3.82 -1.80 -3.13
N LYS A 98 2.70 -2.27 -3.67
CA LYS A 98 2.04 -1.59 -4.78
C LYS A 98 1.62 -0.19 -4.38
N GLY A 99 2.03 0.79 -5.15
CA GLY A 99 1.67 2.19 -4.91
C GLY A 99 2.47 2.88 -3.81
N LEU A 100 3.33 2.18 -3.11
CA LEU A 100 4.18 2.79 -2.08
C LEU A 100 5.31 3.58 -2.73
N PHE A 101 5.68 4.67 -2.09
CA PHE A 101 6.84 5.46 -2.49
C PHE A 101 7.51 6.03 -1.24
N PRO A 102 8.82 6.29 -1.29
CA PRO A 102 9.50 6.88 -0.14
C PRO A 102 9.15 8.36 0.00
N VAL A 103 8.95 8.80 1.22
CA VAL A 103 8.75 10.20 1.55
C VAL A 103 10.11 10.81 1.86
N GLY A 104 10.60 11.61 0.92
CA GLY A 104 11.95 12.13 1.00
C GLY A 104 12.98 11.16 0.44
N ARG A 105 14.23 11.53 0.56
CA ARG A 105 15.32 10.74 -0.01
C ARG A 105 16.52 10.75 0.91
N LEU A 106 17.07 9.58 1.14
CA LEU A 106 18.37 9.41 1.76
C LEU A 106 19.33 8.97 0.66
N ASP A 107 20.57 9.36 0.78
CA ASP A 107 21.59 8.94 -0.19
C ASP A 107 21.73 7.42 -0.17
N LYS A 108 22.20 6.86 -1.28
CA LYS A 108 22.35 5.42 -1.43
C LYS A 108 23.10 4.78 -0.26
N ASP A 109 24.19 5.39 0.16
CA ASP A 109 25.05 4.85 1.21
C ASP A 109 24.68 5.33 2.61
N THR A 110 23.61 6.10 2.74
CA THR A 110 23.15 6.61 4.03
C THR A 110 22.18 5.62 4.66
N GLU A 111 22.39 5.32 5.93
CA GLU A 111 21.44 4.55 6.73
C GLU A 111 20.53 5.50 7.50
N GLY A 112 19.27 5.14 7.68
CA GLY A 112 18.37 5.96 8.46
C GLY A 112 16.92 5.58 8.28
N LEU A 113 16.07 6.25 9.03
CA LEU A 113 14.63 6.03 8.96
C LEU A 113 14.06 6.69 7.71
N LEU A 114 13.22 5.94 7.01
CA LEU A 114 12.57 6.41 5.80
C LEU A 114 11.12 5.95 5.84
N LEU A 115 10.21 6.89 5.66
CA LEU A 115 8.79 6.56 5.60
C LEU A 115 8.41 6.19 4.18
N LEU A 116 7.75 5.05 4.02
CA LEU A 116 7.17 4.63 2.76
C LEU A 116 5.65 4.67 2.90
N THR A 117 4.97 5.26 1.95
CA THR A 117 3.51 5.38 2.00
C THR A 117 2.94 5.54 0.60
N ASN A 118 1.65 5.27 0.47
CA ASN A 118 0.89 5.59 -0.74
C ASN A 118 -0.01 6.80 -0.53
N ASP A 119 0.13 7.50 0.59
CA ASP A 119 -0.65 8.70 0.92
C ASP A 119 0.06 9.95 0.40
N GLY A 120 -0.28 10.34 -0.83
CA GLY A 120 0.38 11.47 -1.47
C GLY A 120 0.15 12.80 -0.77
N ALA A 121 -1.05 12.99 -0.23
CA ALA A 121 -1.37 14.25 0.47
C ALA A 121 -0.55 14.39 1.74
N LEU A 122 -0.45 13.32 2.53
CA LEU A 122 0.37 13.32 3.74
C LEU A 122 1.84 13.53 3.40
N ALA A 123 2.34 12.83 2.39
CA ALA A 123 3.74 12.96 1.97
C ALA A 123 4.06 14.40 1.57
N HIS A 124 3.19 15.02 0.79
CA HIS A 124 3.37 16.41 0.37
C HIS A 124 3.42 17.35 1.57
N ASN A 125 2.49 17.20 2.51
CA ASN A 125 2.42 18.04 3.69
C ASN A 125 3.63 17.85 4.61
N LEU A 126 4.10 16.62 4.77
CA LEU A 126 5.28 16.33 5.57
C LEU A 126 6.54 16.98 4.98
N LEU A 127 6.71 16.88 3.66
CA LEU A 127 7.85 17.49 2.99
C LEU A 127 7.85 19.00 3.12
N LEU A 128 6.68 19.63 3.00
CA LEU A 128 6.56 21.07 3.20
C LEU A 128 6.87 21.45 4.64
N SER A 129 6.40 20.69 5.61
CA SER A 129 6.68 20.93 7.02
C SER A 129 8.16 20.82 7.33
N LEU A 130 8.84 19.83 6.77
CA LEU A 130 10.27 19.63 6.97
C LEU A 130 11.08 20.79 6.41
N ILE A 131 10.70 21.32 5.25
CA ILE A 131 11.35 22.49 4.67
C ILE A 131 11.23 23.69 5.62
N HIS A 132 10.07 23.92 6.17
CA HIS A 132 9.86 25.05 7.11
C HIS A 132 10.61 24.87 8.42
N ILE A 133 10.69 23.64 8.91
CA ILE A 133 11.37 23.36 10.17
C ILE A 133 12.89 23.45 10.02
N SER A 134 13.43 22.94 8.94
CA SER A 134 14.89 22.85 8.77
C SER A 134 15.56 24.20 8.57
N GLU A 135 14.92 25.17 7.93
CA GLU A 135 15.53 26.47 7.68
C GLU A 135 15.76 27.29 8.95
N PRO A 136 14.75 27.52 9.81
CA PRO A 136 14.97 28.35 10.99
C PRO A 136 15.77 27.67 12.09
N THR A 137 15.88 26.36 12.07
CA THR A 137 16.60 25.61 13.10
C THR A 137 18.02 25.27 12.72
N ARG A 138 18.52 25.84 11.67
CA ARG A 138 19.87 25.58 11.24
C ARG A 138 20.85 26.10 12.28
N LEU A 139 21.53 25.18 12.91
CA LEU A 139 22.56 25.49 13.90
C LEU A 139 23.91 25.30 13.25
N ASP A 140 24.65 26.36 13.18
CA ASP A 140 25.99 26.30 12.65
C ASP A 140 27.01 26.07 13.77
#